data_8b6a35fd911036a06196ad9d7e689006
#
_entry.id   8b6a35fd911036a06196ad9d7e689006
#
_cell.length_a   1.000
_cell.length_b   1.000
_cell.length_c   1.000
_cell.angle_alpha   90.00
_cell.angle_beta   90.00
_cell.angle_gamma   90.00
#
_symmetry.space_group_name_H-M   'P 1'
#
loop_
_entity.id
_entity.type
_entity.pdbx_description
1 polymer ?
#
loop_
_entity_poly.entity_id
_entity_poly.type
_entity_poly.pdbx_seq_one_letter_code
_entity_poly.pdbx_strand_id
1 'polypeptide(L)'
;QPIVDLPPNPFTFEVLALVSKQRSNAKKVELLKKYDHDSIRALFIWNYDDSVISLLPPGEVPYSSLKDEQISSGSLSTKVNQLVGTMEYNDTVSMGNATDMKRGRTTLRREWTKLYNFIKGGNDSLKSLARETMFIQILEGLHPLDAEILCLVKDKKLYDKYKITKENVAEAYPDIRWGGRS
;
A
#
# COMPACT_ATOMS: atom_id res chain seq x y z
N GLN A 1 20.49 -3.06 16.77
CA GLN A 1 19.99 -1.80 16.33
C GLN A 1 18.60 -1.58 16.86
N PRO A 2 18.39 -0.51 17.57
CA PRO A 2 17.06 -0.30 18.15
C PRO A 2 16.03 -0.04 17.07
N ILE A 3 14.83 -0.48 17.37
CA ILE A 3 13.71 -0.24 16.49
C ILE A 3 13.22 1.17 16.76
N VAL A 4 13.10 1.97 15.72
CA VAL A 4 12.63 3.33 15.86
C VAL A 4 11.12 3.32 15.81
N ASP A 5 10.50 3.96 16.78
CA ASP A 5 9.04 4.03 16.78
C ASP A 5 8.58 5.03 15.74
N LEU A 6 7.51 4.67 15.06
CA LEU A 6 6.87 5.56 14.12
C LEU A 6 5.90 6.48 14.87
N PRO A 7 5.58 7.64 14.30
CA PRO A 7 4.61 8.54 14.93
C PRO A 7 3.22 7.92 14.93
N PRO A 8 2.30 8.50 15.69
CA PRO A 8 0.92 8.00 15.67
C PRO A 8 0.34 8.07 14.26
N ASN A 9 -0.44 7.09 13.91
CA ASN A 9 -1.09 7.02 12.60
C ASN A 9 -0.09 7.11 11.45
N PRO A 10 0.91 6.25 11.44
CA PRO A 10 1.90 6.30 10.36
C PRO A 10 1.28 5.94 9.02
N PHE A 11 1.93 6.38 7.96
CA PHE A 11 1.53 5.93 6.64
C PHE A 11 1.81 4.44 6.51
N THR A 12 1.03 3.78 5.69
CA THR A 12 1.22 2.34 5.47
C THR A 12 2.63 2.04 4.96
N PHE A 13 3.14 2.84 4.03
CA PHE A 13 4.48 2.59 3.49
C PHE A 13 5.54 2.66 4.59
N GLU A 14 5.32 3.49 5.62
CA GLU A 14 6.28 3.60 6.70
C GLU A 14 6.34 2.33 7.52
N VAL A 15 5.17 1.76 7.78
CA VAL A 15 5.10 0.51 8.53
C VAL A 15 5.75 -0.61 7.73
N LEU A 16 5.39 -0.73 6.45
CA LEU A 16 5.91 -1.82 5.64
C LEU A 16 7.42 -1.69 5.43
N ALA A 17 7.91 -0.47 5.26
CA ALA A 17 9.34 -0.27 5.09
C ALA A 17 10.09 -0.65 6.36
N LEU A 18 9.56 -0.28 7.52
CA LEU A 18 10.19 -0.61 8.78
C LEU A 18 10.25 -2.12 8.98
N VAL A 19 9.14 -2.81 8.72
CA VAL A 19 9.09 -4.27 8.84
C VAL A 19 10.05 -4.92 7.86
N SER A 20 10.05 -4.45 6.63
CA SER A 20 10.89 -5.02 5.58
C SER A 20 12.38 -4.93 5.90
N LYS A 21 12.79 -3.90 6.62
CA LYS A 21 14.18 -3.72 7.00
C LYS A 21 14.68 -4.73 8.02
N GLN A 22 13.79 -5.36 8.76
CA GLN A 22 14.21 -6.25 9.84
C GLN A 22 14.79 -7.53 9.25
N ARG A 23 15.84 -8.04 9.88
CA ARG A 23 16.49 -9.23 9.38
C ARG A 23 15.83 -10.51 9.87
N SER A 24 15.27 -10.48 11.07
CA SER A 24 14.69 -11.69 11.61
C SER A 24 13.19 -11.70 11.45
N ASN A 25 12.65 -12.90 11.22
CA ASN A 25 11.20 -13.03 11.12
C ASN A 25 10.51 -12.68 12.42
N ALA A 26 11.14 -12.95 13.54
CA ALA A 26 10.56 -12.60 14.84
C ALA A 26 10.34 -11.11 14.97
N LYS A 27 11.32 -10.32 14.53
CA LYS A 27 11.20 -8.87 14.59
C LYS A 27 10.13 -8.36 13.62
N LYS A 28 10.04 -8.97 12.44
CA LYS A 28 9.01 -8.59 11.49
C LYS A 28 7.63 -8.84 12.07
N VAL A 29 7.44 -10.00 12.68
CA VAL A 29 6.14 -10.34 13.28
C VAL A 29 5.82 -9.39 14.42
N GLU A 30 6.81 -9.09 15.25
CA GLU A 30 6.63 -8.18 16.36
C GLU A 30 6.13 -6.82 15.90
N LEU A 31 6.73 -6.28 14.84
CA LEU A 31 6.34 -4.98 14.33
C LEU A 31 4.99 -5.02 13.64
N LEU A 32 4.68 -6.09 12.95
CA LEU A 32 3.36 -6.24 12.36
C LEU A 32 2.27 -6.22 13.42
N LYS A 33 2.53 -6.87 14.55
CA LYS A 33 1.57 -6.85 15.65
C LYS A 33 1.45 -5.46 16.26
N LYS A 34 2.57 -4.77 16.38
CA LYS A 34 2.60 -3.45 17.00
C LYS A 34 1.81 -2.43 16.19
N TYR A 35 1.92 -2.50 14.88
CA TYR A 35 1.25 -1.55 13.99
C TYR A 35 0.03 -2.15 13.29
N ASP A 36 -0.63 -3.09 13.96
CA ASP A 36 -1.81 -3.73 13.42
C ASP A 36 -2.92 -2.72 13.16
N HIS A 37 -3.52 -2.83 11.99
CA HIS A 37 -4.67 -2.02 11.63
C HIS A 37 -5.42 -2.75 10.52
N ASP A 38 -6.72 -2.59 10.48
CA ASP A 38 -7.53 -3.27 9.49
C ASP A 38 -7.08 -2.98 8.06
N SER A 39 -6.62 -1.75 7.81
CA SER A 39 -6.16 -1.40 6.47
C SER A 39 -4.95 -2.22 6.05
N ILE A 40 -4.04 -2.47 6.98
CA ILE A 40 -2.84 -3.25 6.68
C ILE A 40 -3.22 -4.71 6.46
N ARG A 41 -4.11 -5.24 7.29
CA ARG A 41 -4.59 -6.61 7.11
C ARG A 41 -5.26 -6.79 5.76
N ALA A 42 -6.08 -5.81 5.36
CA ALA A 42 -6.78 -5.89 4.08
C ALA A 42 -5.80 -5.96 2.91
N LEU A 43 -4.73 -5.19 2.96
CA LEU A 43 -3.73 -5.21 1.90
C LEU A 43 -3.01 -6.55 1.84
N PHE A 44 -2.64 -7.10 2.99
CA PHE A 44 -1.96 -8.39 3.01
C PHE A 44 -2.88 -9.51 2.52
N ILE A 45 -4.16 -9.46 2.88
CA ILE A 45 -5.11 -10.46 2.41
C ILE A 45 -5.22 -10.37 0.89
N TRP A 46 -5.37 -9.17 0.36
CA TRP A 46 -5.45 -9.01 -1.10
C TRP A 46 -4.21 -9.56 -1.77
N ASN A 47 -3.04 -9.27 -1.21
CA ASN A 47 -1.79 -9.68 -1.85
C ASN A 47 -1.51 -11.17 -1.74
N TYR A 48 -1.76 -11.76 -0.58
CA TYR A 48 -1.31 -13.12 -0.30
C TYR A 48 -2.39 -14.20 -0.35
N ASP A 49 -3.65 -13.80 -0.38
CA ASP A 49 -4.74 -14.79 -0.42
C ASP A 49 -5.07 -15.09 -1.87
N ASP A 50 -4.79 -16.33 -2.29
CA ASP A 50 -5.01 -16.72 -3.68
C ASP A 50 -6.49 -16.70 -4.07
N SER A 51 -7.39 -16.73 -3.10
CA SER A 51 -8.81 -16.67 -3.43
C SER A 51 -9.27 -15.24 -3.70
N VAL A 52 -8.48 -14.24 -3.37
CA VAL A 52 -8.81 -12.86 -3.71
C VAL A 52 -8.36 -12.61 -5.14
N ILE A 53 -9.30 -12.28 -6.01
CA ILE A 53 -9.02 -12.09 -7.43
C ILE A 53 -9.24 -10.64 -7.79
N SER A 54 -8.18 -9.99 -8.28
CA SER A 54 -8.26 -8.61 -8.70
C SER A 54 -9.07 -8.49 -9.98
N LEU A 55 -9.94 -7.49 -10.04
CA LEU A 55 -10.73 -7.22 -11.23
C LEU A 55 -10.18 -6.02 -12.01
N LEU A 56 -9.04 -5.51 -11.59
CA LEU A 56 -8.38 -4.42 -12.32
C LEU A 56 -7.38 -5.01 -13.29
N PRO A 57 -7.10 -4.30 -14.40
CA PRO A 57 -6.11 -4.79 -15.35
C PRO A 57 -4.74 -4.93 -14.69
N PRO A 58 -3.96 -5.94 -15.06
CA PRO A 58 -2.63 -6.08 -14.50
C PRO A 58 -1.68 -5.03 -15.08
N GLY A 59 -0.59 -4.80 -14.39
CA GLY A 59 0.44 -3.90 -14.88
C GLY A 59 0.27 -2.49 -14.36
N GLU A 60 1.03 -1.59 -14.95
CA GLU A 60 1.09 -0.22 -14.48
C GLU A 60 -0.21 0.53 -14.71
N VAL A 61 -0.48 1.44 -13.81
CA VAL A 61 -1.71 2.21 -13.83
C VAL A 61 -1.38 3.65 -14.21
N PRO A 62 -1.98 4.19 -15.27
CA PRO A 62 -1.74 5.60 -15.62
C PRO A 62 -2.52 6.50 -14.69
N TYR A 63 -1.83 7.40 -14.00
CA TYR A 63 -2.51 8.38 -13.17
C TYR A 63 -1.60 9.59 -12.99
N SER A 64 -2.17 10.70 -12.58
CA SER A 64 -1.42 11.91 -12.31
C SER A 64 -1.53 12.26 -10.86
N SER A 65 -0.42 12.45 -10.21
CA SER A 65 -0.50 12.89 -8.83
C SER A 65 -0.79 14.39 -8.82
N LEU A 66 -1.18 14.84 -7.67
CA LEU A 66 -1.68 16.18 -7.53
C LEU A 66 -0.74 17.27 -7.93
N LYS A 67 0.49 17.08 -7.65
CA LYS A 67 1.44 18.16 -7.78
C LYS A 67 2.45 17.93 -8.84
N ASP A 68 2.18 17.04 -9.74
CA ASP A 68 3.24 16.63 -10.61
C ASP A 68 3.00 16.92 -12.04
N GLU A 69 2.42 18.03 -12.32
CA GLU A 69 2.26 18.39 -13.69
C GLU A 69 3.56 18.42 -14.41
N GLN A 70 4.62 18.69 -13.69
CA GLN A 70 5.91 18.67 -14.29
C GLN A 70 6.47 17.29 -14.41
N ILE A 71 5.99 16.36 -13.63
CA ILE A 71 6.41 14.99 -13.77
C ILE A 71 5.57 14.46 -14.88
N SER A 72 6.15 14.28 -15.99
CA SER A 72 5.38 13.90 -17.13
C SER A 72 4.54 12.69 -16.82
N SER A 73 3.70 12.38 -17.71
CA SER A 73 2.72 11.35 -17.54
C SER A 73 3.29 9.96 -17.51
N GLY A 74 4.41 9.76 -16.95
CA GLY A 74 4.96 8.44 -16.83
C GLY A 74 4.14 7.55 -15.93
N SER A 75 4.54 6.33 -15.83
CA SER A 75 3.88 5.36 -15.00
C SER A 75 4.01 5.74 -13.54
N LEU A 76 3.21 5.11 -12.70
CA LEU A 76 3.31 5.30 -11.27
C LEU A 76 4.73 4.97 -10.78
N SER A 77 5.33 3.92 -11.29
CA SER A 77 6.67 3.54 -10.87
C SER A 77 7.68 4.63 -11.13
N THR A 78 7.58 5.27 -12.28
CA THR A 78 8.49 6.35 -12.61
C THR A 78 8.31 7.51 -11.65
N LYS A 79 7.08 7.88 -11.36
CA LYS A 79 6.82 8.99 -10.45
C LYS A 79 7.30 8.69 -9.05
N VAL A 80 7.09 7.48 -8.59
CA VAL A 80 7.53 7.10 -7.27
C VAL A 80 9.05 7.12 -7.18
N ASN A 81 9.72 6.63 -8.19
CA ASN A 81 11.18 6.61 -8.18
C ASN A 81 11.76 8.03 -8.11
N GLN A 82 11.14 8.96 -8.78
CA GLN A 82 11.58 10.33 -8.71
C GLN A 82 11.39 10.93 -7.33
N LEU A 83 10.27 10.60 -6.69
CA LEU A 83 9.99 11.11 -5.37
C LEU A 83 10.82 10.45 -4.29
N VAL A 84 11.09 9.16 -4.43
CA VAL A 84 11.90 8.44 -3.47
C VAL A 84 13.30 9.01 -3.39
N GLY A 85 13.89 9.35 -4.54
CA GLY A 85 15.21 9.93 -4.54
C GLY A 85 15.27 11.22 -3.73
N THR A 86 14.17 11.93 -3.65
CA THR A 86 14.10 13.14 -2.85
C THR A 86 13.82 12.83 -1.39
N MET A 87 12.98 11.85 -1.16
CA MET A 87 12.52 11.58 0.19
C MET A 87 13.50 10.82 1.05
N GLU A 88 14.32 9.99 0.48
CA GLU A 88 15.31 9.28 1.23
C GLU A 88 16.17 10.18 2.04
N TYR A 89 16.39 11.36 1.54
CA TYR A 89 17.21 12.28 2.16
C TYR A 89 16.54 12.92 3.33
N ASN A 90 15.21 13.00 3.30
CA ASN A 90 14.46 13.65 4.32
C ASN A 90 13.45 12.75 4.94
N ASP A 91 13.81 11.48 5.11
CA ASP A 91 12.85 10.51 5.54
C ASP A 91 12.21 10.88 6.85
N THR A 92 12.97 11.40 7.77
CA THR A 92 12.40 11.75 9.06
C THR A 92 11.52 12.97 8.97
N VAL A 93 11.83 13.81 8.04
CA VAL A 93 11.09 15.02 7.91
C VAL A 93 9.77 14.79 7.25
N SER A 94 9.75 13.84 6.38
CA SER A 94 8.56 13.61 5.61
C SER A 94 7.38 13.31 6.46
N MET A 95 7.61 12.88 7.66
CA MET A 95 6.52 12.51 8.47
C MET A 95 5.68 13.65 8.87
N GLY A 96 6.24 14.71 9.14
CA GLY A 96 5.53 15.78 9.76
C GLY A 96 5.27 16.95 8.93
N ASN A 97 6.23 17.36 8.26
CA ASN A 97 6.04 18.64 7.71
C ASN A 97 6.40 18.76 6.32
N ALA A 98 7.41 18.27 5.99
CA ALA A 98 7.85 18.58 4.78
C ALA A 98 6.99 18.25 3.75
N THR A 99 5.90 17.94 4.10
CA THR A 99 5.45 17.49 2.97
C THR A 99 4.04 17.40 2.82
N ASP A 100 3.40 18.41 3.28
CA ASP A 100 2.02 18.56 2.97
C ASP A 100 1.77 18.37 1.50
N MET A 101 2.69 18.82 0.68
CA MET A 101 2.55 18.64 -0.75
C MET A 101 2.65 17.20 -1.19
N LYS A 102 3.43 16.41 -0.46
CA LYS A 102 3.65 15.02 -0.83
C LYS A 102 2.81 14.04 -0.06
N ARG A 103 2.10 14.51 0.94
CA ARG A 103 1.32 13.62 1.77
C ARG A 103 0.12 13.03 1.08
N GLY A 104 -0.43 13.74 0.12
CA GLY A 104 -1.68 13.34 -0.45
C GLY A 104 -2.85 13.89 0.35
N ARG A 105 -4.04 13.68 -0.14
CA ARG A 105 -5.26 14.20 0.46
C ARG A 105 -5.93 13.18 1.36
N THR A 106 -5.58 11.93 1.25
CA THR A 106 -6.21 10.88 2.05
C THR A 106 -5.17 9.82 2.40
N THR A 107 -5.57 8.79 3.09
CA THR A 107 -4.67 7.73 3.52
C THR A 107 -5.32 6.38 3.30
N LEU A 108 -4.49 5.34 3.27
CA LEU A 108 -5.01 3.98 3.19
C LEU A 108 -5.82 3.62 4.42
N ARG A 109 -5.54 4.23 5.56
CA ARG A 109 -6.34 3.98 6.75
C ARG A 109 -7.79 4.41 6.57
N ARG A 110 -8.02 5.38 5.67
CA ARG A 110 -9.37 5.82 5.36
C ARG A 110 -9.95 5.07 4.18
N GLU A 111 -9.12 4.83 3.16
CA GLU A 111 -9.65 4.35 1.90
C GLU A 111 -9.80 2.83 1.83
N TRP A 112 -9.22 2.09 2.77
CA TRP A 112 -9.23 0.63 2.68
C TRP A 112 -10.65 0.05 2.62
N THR A 113 -11.61 0.74 3.19
CA THR A 113 -12.99 0.24 3.20
C THR A 113 -13.61 0.23 1.81
N LYS A 114 -12.97 0.88 0.84
CA LYS A 114 -13.45 0.89 -0.53
C LYS A 114 -12.82 -0.19 -1.40
N LEU A 115 -11.84 -0.91 -0.86
CA LEU A 115 -11.06 -1.84 -1.67
C LEU A 115 -11.86 -3.04 -2.17
N TYR A 116 -12.96 -3.37 -1.51
CA TYR A 116 -13.80 -4.47 -1.96
C TYR A 116 -14.33 -4.25 -3.38
N ASN A 117 -14.36 -3.01 -3.84
CA ASN A 117 -14.85 -2.70 -5.19
C ASN A 117 -13.92 -3.22 -6.28
N PHE A 118 -12.71 -3.61 -5.92
CA PHE A 118 -11.68 -3.96 -6.90
C PHE A 118 -11.41 -5.45 -6.99
N ILE A 119 -12.15 -6.25 -6.22
CA ILE A 119 -11.92 -7.69 -6.19
C ILE A 119 -13.22 -8.42 -6.50
N LYS A 120 -13.07 -9.62 -7.05
CA LYS A 120 -14.19 -10.44 -7.43
C LYS A 120 -15.04 -10.76 -6.20
N GLY A 121 -16.33 -10.62 -6.33
CA GLY A 121 -17.27 -10.91 -5.25
C GLY A 121 -17.56 -9.72 -4.35
N GLY A 122 -16.77 -8.65 -4.45
CA GLY A 122 -17.00 -7.48 -3.61
C GLY A 122 -18.10 -6.59 -4.13
N ASN A 123 -18.00 -6.21 -5.40
CA ASN A 123 -19.02 -5.37 -6.03
C ASN A 123 -19.06 -5.70 -7.51
N ASP A 124 -19.67 -6.84 -7.83
CA ASP A 124 -19.63 -7.34 -9.18
C ASP A 124 -20.50 -6.54 -10.14
N SER A 125 -21.42 -5.74 -9.62
CA SER A 125 -22.26 -4.92 -10.49
C SER A 125 -21.55 -3.64 -10.96
N LEU A 126 -20.42 -3.31 -10.39
CA LEU A 126 -19.69 -2.11 -10.81
C LEU A 126 -19.05 -2.37 -12.17
N LYS A 127 -19.22 -1.42 -13.09
CA LYS A 127 -18.68 -1.58 -14.43
C LYS A 127 -17.19 -1.36 -14.45
N SER A 128 -16.50 -1.99 -15.40
CA SER A 128 -15.05 -1.93 -15.48
C SER A 128 -14.50 -0.51 -15.51
N LEU A 129 -15.09 0.33 -16.34
CA LEU A 129 -14.60 1.69 -16.46
C LEU A 129 -14.76 2.46 -15.14
N ALA A 130 -15.91 2.29 -14.50
CA ALA A 130 -16.13 2.96 -13.22
C ALA A 130 -15.19 2.43 -12.15
N ARG A 131 -14.89 1.13 -12.18
CA ARG A 131 -13.98 0.52 -11.22
C ARG A 131 -12.57 1.07 -11.40
N GLU A 132 -12.11 1.15 -12.64
CA GLU A 132 -10.77 1.67 -12.91
C GLU A 132 -10.67 3.14 -12.56
N THR A 133 -11.71 3.91 -12.86
CA THR A 133 -11.72 5.32 -12.52
C THR A 133 -11.66 5.53 -11.01
N MET A 134 -12.41 4.73 -10.26
CA MET A 134 -12.41 4.81 -8.81
C MET A 134 -11.02 4.48 -8.25
N PHE A 135 -10.38 3.45 -8.80
CA PHE A 135 -9.05 3.07 -8.35
C PHE A 135 -8.04 4.19 -8.59
N ILE A 136 -8.07 4.78 -9.79
CA ILE A 136 -7.17 5.87 -10.12
C ILE A 136 -7.42 7.07 -9.21
N GLN A 137 -8.66 7.38 -8.91
CA GLN A 137 -8.97 8.49 -8.01
C GLN A 137 -8.41 8.26 -6.62
N ILE A 138 -8.44 7.03 -6.13
CA ILE A 138 -7.83 6.72 -4.85
C ILE A 138 -6.33 6.92 -4.92
N LEU A 139 -5.69 6.43 -5.97
CA LEU A 139 -4.25 6.59 -6.12
C LEU A 139 -3.84 8.07 -6.13
N GLU A 140 -4.60 8.88 -6.84
CA GLU A 140 -4.29 10.29 -6.95
C GLU A 140 -4.40 11.03 -5.63
N GLY A 141 -5.21 10.52 -4.73
CA GLY A 141 -5.36 11.13 -3.42
C GLY A 141 -4.38 10.64 -2.37
N LEU A 142 -3.64 9.58 -2.65
CA LEU A 142 -2.72 8.99 -1.68
C LEU A 142 -1.32 9.57 -1.79
N HIS A 143 -0.54 9.41 -0.71
CA HIS A 143 0.89 9.61 -0.80
C HIS A 143 1.44 8.67 -1.89
N PRO A 144 2.39 9.14 -2.70
CA PRO A 144 2.89 8.30 -3.81
C PRO A 144 3.37 6.92 -3.40
N LEU A 145 4.00 6.80 -2.25
CA LEU A 145 4.48 5.49 -1.79
C LEU A 145 3.34 4.59 -1.35
N ASP A 146 2.27 5.15 -0.81
CA ASP A 146 1.09 4.36 -0.49
C ASP A 146 0.36 3.95 -1.77
N ALA A 147 0.32 4.83 -2.76
CA ALA A 147 -0.28 4.50 -4.05
C ALA A 147 0.49 3.36 -4.71
N GLU A 148 1.81 3.38 -4.59
CA GLU A 148 2.62 2.28 -5.12
C GLU A 148 2.26 0.96 -4.45
N ILE A 149 2.03 0.98 -3.14
CA ILE A 149 1.64 -0.23 -2.43
C ILE A 149 0.35 -0.80 -3.02
N LEU A 150 -0.64 0.05 -3.27
CA LEU A 150 -1.88 -0.43 -3.86
C LEU A 150 -1.66 -1.05 -5.23
N CYS A 151 -0.79 -0.46 -6.03
CA CYS A 151 -0.49 -1.02 -7.35
C CYS A 151 0.21 -2.37 -7.24
N LEU A 152 1.12 -2.51 -6.29
CA LEU A 152 1.80 -3.79 -6.08
C LEU A 152 0.82 -4.85 -5.59
N VAL A 153 -0.02 -4.50 -4.63
CA VAL A 153 -0.99 -5.44 -4.07
C VAL A 153 -2.00 -5.86 -5.13
N LYS A 154 -2.40 -4.95 -5.98
CA LYS A 154 -3.33 -5.24 -7.08
C LYS A 154 -2.82 -6.41 -7.92
N ASP A 155 -1.52 -6.46 -8.16
CA ASP A 155 -0.91 -7.51 -8.96
C ASP A 155 -0.27 -8.60 -8.10
N LYS A 156 -0.46 -8.54 -6.78
CA LYS A 156 0.07 -9.51 -5.83
C LYS A 156 1.60 -9.56 -5.84
N LYS A 157 2.22 -8.38 -5.97
CA LYS A 157 3.67 -8.26 -6.07
C LYS A 157 4.28 -7.45 -4.94
N LEU A 158 3.62 -7.39 -3.80
CA LEU A 158 4.11 -6.62 -2.68
C LEU A 158 5.52 -7.05 -2.25
N TYR A 159 5.81 -8.34 -2.31
CA TYR A 159 7.12 -8.85 -1.90
C TYR A 159 8.26 -8.32 -2.76
N ASP A 160 7.98 -7.88 -3.98
CA ASP A 160 9.01 -7.36 -4.84
C ASP A 160 9.71 -6.15 -4.19
N LYS A 161 8.98 -5.39 -3.40
CA LYS A 161 9.54 -4.22 -2.74
C LYS A 161 9.65 -4.37 -1.24
N TYR A 162 8.65 -4.93 -0.61
CA TYR A 162 8.63 -5.07 0.85
C TYR A 162 8.77 -6.54 1.21
N LYS A 163 9.87 -6.89 1.86
CA LYS A 163 10.22 -8.28 2.10
C LYS A 163 9.50 -8.85 3.31
N ILE A 164 8.20 -8.98 3.16
CA ILE A 164 7.30 -9.51 4.18
C ILE A 164 6.60 -10.71 3.54
N THR A 165 6.68 -11.88 4.17
CA THR A 165 6.11 -13.07 3.57
C THR A 165 4.72 -13.35 4.12
N LYS A 166 3.99 -14.22 3.42
CA LYS A 166 2.68 -14.66 3.91
C LYS A 166 2.82 -15.28 5.29
N GLU A 167 3.90 -16.01 5.52
CA GLU A 167 4.15 -16.65 6.82
C GLU A 167 4.31 -15.61 7.92
N ASN A 168 5.00 -14.51 7.62
CA ASN A 168 5.12 -13.40 8.59
C ASN A 168 3.75 -12.86 8.96
N VAL A 169 2.90 -12.68 7.96
CA VAL A 169 1.56 -12.14 8.17
C VAL A 169 0.70 -13.12 8.94
N ALA A 170 0.77 -14.40 8.59
CA ALA A 170 -0.03 -15.43 9.25
C ALA A 170 0.35 -15.56 10.72
N GLU A 171 1.63 -15.44 11.02
CA GLU A 171 2.07 -15.52 12.39
C GLU A 171 1.67 -14.30 13.20
N ALA A 172 1.75 -13.11 12.57
CA ALA A 172 1.39 -11.87 13.25
C ALA A 172 -0.11 -11.79 13.49
N TYR A 173 -0.90 -12.29 12.56
CA TYR A 173 -2.36 -12.18 12.61
C TYR A 173 -3.01 -13.56 12.47
N PRO A 174 -2.92 -14.38 13.50
CA PRO A 174 -3.38 -15.79 13.37
C PRO A 174 -4.89 -15.91 13.21
N ASP A 175 -5.63 -14.85 13.40
CA ASP A 175 -7.08 -14.87 13.20
C ASP A 175 -7.49 -14.69 11.75
N ILE A 176 -6.57 -14.38 10.84
CA ILE A 176 -6.91 -14.26 9.43
C ILE A 176 -7.20 -15.66 8.87
N ARG A 177 -8.32 -15.77 8.21
CA ARG A 177 -8.67 -17.01 7.52
C ARG A 177 -8.31 -16.86 6.05
N TRP A 178 -7.47 -17.74 5.56
CA TRP A 178 -7.01 -17.70 4.19
C TRP A 178 -7.91 -18.55 3.31
N GLY A 179 -8.23 -18.03 2.13
CA GLY A 179 -9.04 -18.77 1.18
C GLY A 179 -10.53 -18.45 1.30
N GLY A 180 -11.28 -18.86 0.30
CA GLY A 180 -12.74 -18.77 0.34
C GLY A 180 -13.33 -17.41 0.14
N ARG A 181 -12.59 -16.50 -0.48
CA ARG A 181 -13.05 -15.11 -0.63
C ARG A 181 -13.60 -14.75 -2.00
N SER A 182 -13.49 -15.63 -2.95
CA SER A 182 -14.02 -15.32 -4.27
C SER A 182 -15.29 -16.09 -4.59
#